data_30124eeb524eee376161e28c83b76513
#
_entry.id   30124eeb524eee376161e28c83b76513
#
_cell.length_a   1.000
_cell.length_b   1.000
_cell.length_c   1.000
_cell.angle_alpha   90.00
_cell.angle_beta   90.00
_cell.angle_gamma   90.00
#
_symmetry.space_group_name_H-M   'P 1'
#
loop_
_entity.id
_entity.type
_entity.pdbx_description
1 polymer ?
#
loop_
_entity_poly.entity_id
_entity_poly.type
_entity_poly.pdbx_seq_one_letter_code
_entity_poly.pdbx_strand_id
1 'polypeptide(L)'
;MALLFTGACGYIGSHTARAFLEKTKENIIIVDDLSTGFLEHIKALEHYYPNRVVFIQANLNETQKLDAFLNKQQLKDPIEAILHFGAKISVEESMRLPLEYYTNNTLNTLELVKLCLKHAIKRFIFSSTAVVYGESDFSLNEESPLNPINPYGASKMMSERILLDTSKIADFKCVILRYFNVAGACMHNDYTTPYTLGQRTLNATHLIKIACECAVGKRKKMGIFGANYPTRDGTCIRDYTHVDDLANAHLAGYQTLLEKNKSEIYNVGYNQGHSVKEVVEKVKEISNNDFLVEILDKRQGDPASLIANNAKILQNTPFKPLYNNLDTIIKSALDWEEHLLRFQ
;
A
#
# COMPACT_ATOMS: atom_id res chain seq x y z
N MET A 1 12.29 -12.84 17.74
CA MET A 1 10.94 -13.02 17.17
C MET A 1 10.97 -12.59 15.71
N ALA A 2 10.07 -13.12 14.89
CA ALA A 2 9.95 -12.78 13.48
C ALA A 2 8.63 -12.06 13.19
N LEU A 3 8.60 -11.31 12.10
CA LEU A 3 7.39 -10.70 11.55
C LEU A 3 7.04 -11.38 10.23
N LEU A 4 5.77 -11.71 10.02
CA LEU A 4 5.30 -12.29 8.77
C LEU A 4 4.67 -11.21 7.88
N PHE A 5 5.24 -11.01 6.72
CA PHE A 5 4.74 -10.07 5.70
C PHE A 5 4.14 -10.86 4.55
N THR A 6 2.89 -10.62 4.22
CA THR A 6 2.26 -11.22 3.04
C THR A 6 2.09 -10.17 1.95
N GLY A 7 2.42 -10.53 0.70
CA GLY A 7 2.36 -9.60 -0.42
C GLY A 7 3.50 -8.56 -0.44
N ALA A 8 4.63 -8.86 0.22
CA ALA A 8 5.72 -7.89 0.35
C ALA A 8 6.75 -7.94 -0.79
N CYS A 9 6.55 -8.77 -1.80
CA CYS A 9 7.21 -8.59 -3.10
C CYS A 9 6.58 -7.47 -3.92
N GLY A 10 5.42 -6.94 -3.47
CA GLY A 10 4.77 -5.76 -4.04
C GLY A 10 5.42 -4.45 -3.60
N TYR A 11 4.95 -3.34 -4.19
CA TYR A 11 5.48 -2.00 -3.99
C TYR A 11 5.44 -1.54 -2.51
N ILE A 12 4.27 -1.46 -1.89
CA ILE A 12 4.12 -0.94 -0.52
C ILE A 12 4.75 -1.89 0.50
N GLY A 13 4.55 -3.21 0.32
CA GLY A 13 5.04 -4.22 1.25
C GLY A 13 6.57 -4.26 1.32
N SER A 14 7.28 -4.12 0.19
CA SER A 14 8.75 -4.10 0.15
C SER A 14 9.35 -2.87 0.86
N HIS A 15 8.77 -1.68 0.68
CA HIS A 15 9.20 -0.47 1.39
C HIS A 15 8.91 -0.59 2.90
N THR A 16 7.76 -1.17 3.26
CA THR A 16 7.45 -1.43 4.67
C THR A 16 8.42 -2.45 5.28
N ALA A 17 8.71 -3.55 4.58
CA ALA A 17 9.69 -4.54 5.03
C ALA A 17 11.07 -3.88 5.26
N ARG A 18 11.51 -3.02 4.34
CA ARG A 18 12.74 -2.24 4.52
C ARG A 18 12.71 -1.38 5.77
N ALA A 19 11.64 -0.59 5.98
CA ALA A 19 11.53 0.29 7.14
C ALA A 19 11.61 -0.48 8.47
N PHE A 20 11.03 -1.68 8.53
CA PHE A 20 11.12 -2.57 9.70
C PHE A 20 12.52 -3.14 9.87
N LEU A 21 13.17 -3.62 8.81
CA LEU A 21 14.54 -4.13 8.85
C LEU A 21 15.54 -3.07 9.31
N GLU A 22 15.32 -1.82 8.91
CA GLU A 22 16.18 -0.68 9.29
C GLU A 22 16.00 -0.28 10.76
N LYS A 23 14.76 -0.28 11.27
CA LYS A 23 14.41 0.33 12.55
C LYS A 23 14.11 -0.66 13.67
N THR A 24 14.09 -1.95 13.37
CA THR A 24 13.82 -3.01 14.35
C THR A 24 14.91 -4.08 14.29
N LYS A 25 14.84 -5.07 15.19
CA LYS A 25 15.77 -6.20 15.23
C LYS A 25 15.13 -7.52 14.76
N GLU A 26 13.83 -7.50 14.48
CA GLU A 26 13.07 -8.68 14.07
C GLU A 26 13.50 -9.16 12.69
N ASN A 27 13.51 -10.46 12.50
CA ASN A 27 13.63 -11.08 11.18
C ASN A 27 12.30 -10.95 10.44
N ILE A 28 12.34 -10.83 9.13
CA ILE A 28 11.15 -10.75 8.29
C ILE A 28 11.01 -12.01 7.45
N ILE A 29 9.84 -12.61 7.52
CA ILE A 29 9.41 -13.70 6.65
C ILE A 29 8.42 -13.11 5.65
N ILE A 30 8.71 -13.26 4.36
CA ILE A 30 7.85 -12.76 3.27
C ILE A 30 7.17 -13.95 2.60
N VAL A 31 5.84 -13.91 2.53
CA VAL A 31 5.02 -14.83 1.75
C VAL A 31 4.38 -14.09 0.59
N ASP A 32 4.66 -14.52 -0.63
CA ASP A 32 4.14 -13.89 -1.85
C ASP A 32 4.08 -14.94 -2.97
N ASP A 33 3.09 -14.89 -3.83
CA ASP A 33 2.96 -15.80 -4.97
C ASP A 33 3.61 -15.29 -6.25
N LEU A 34 4.10 -14.03 -6.20
CA LEU A 34 4.69 -13.30 -7.33
C LEU A 34 3.71 -13.02 -8.49
N SER A 35 2.40 -13.11 -8.24
CA SER A 35 1.39 -12.81 -9.27
C SER A 35 1.47 -11.35 -9.75
N THR A 36 1.83 -10.43 -8.85
CA THR A 36 2.07 -9.00 -9.13
C THR A 36 3.31 -8.45 -8.43
N GLY A 37 3.94 -9.27 -7.60
CA GLY A 37 5.19 -8.96 -6.88
C GLY A 37 6.43 -9.24 -7.73
N PHE A 38 7.57 -8.72 -7.29
CA PHE A 38 8.85 -8.81 -8.01
C PHE A 38 9.97 -9.33 -7.09
N LEU A 39 10.70 -10.34 -7.56
CA LEU A 39 11.87 -10.90 -6.84
C LEU A 39 12.99 -9.89 -6.64
N GLU A 40 13.07 -8.87 -7.49
CA GLU A 40 14.04 -7.78 -7.38
C GLU A 40 13.91 -7.04 -6.04
N HIS A 41 12.69 -6.92 -5.50
CA HIS A 41 12.48 -6.34 -4.17
C HIS A 41 13.08 -7.21 -3.07
N ILE A 42 12.95 -8.54 -3.17
CA ILE A 42 13.58 -9.47 -2.22
C ILE A 42 15.09 -9.39 -2.30
N LYS A 43 15.65 -9.42 -3.52
CA LYS A 43 17.10 -9.30 -3.73
C LYS A 43 17.65 -8.00 -3.16
N ALA A 44 16.92 -6.89 -3.29
CA ALA A 44 17.31 -5.61 -2.69
C ALA A 44 17.30 -5.68 -1.15
N LEU A 45 16.25 -6.25 -0.55
CA LEU A 45 16.19 -6.42 0.91
C LEU A 45 17.28 -7.34 1.43
N GLU A 46 17.54 -8.47 0.79
CA GLU A 46 18.61 -9.41 1.17
C GLU A 46 20.02 -8.81 1.03
N HIS A 47 20.23 -7.97 0.01
CA HIS A 47 21.50 -7.27 -0.20
C HIS A 47 21.84 -6.34 0.97
N TYR A 48 20.90 -5.51 1.40
CA TYR A 48 21.12 -4.55 2.49
C TYR A 48 20.96 -5.14 3.89
N TYR A 49 20.19 -6.23 4.04
CA TYR A 49 19.91 -6.87 5.33
C TYR A 49 20.15 -8.39 5.27
N PRO A 50 21.40 -8.84 5.05
CA PRO A 50 21.72 -10.25 4.89
C PRO A 50 21.31 -11.06 6.13
N ASN A 51 20.77 -12.26 5.88
CA ASN A 51 20.31 -13.22 6.90
C ASN A 51 19.11 -12.77 7.75
N ARG A 52 18.46 -11.63 7.41
CA ARG A 52 17.28 -11.14 8.13
C ARG A 52 15.98 -11.31 7.35
N VAL A 53 16.04 -11.74 6.11
CA VAL A 53 14.90 -11.95 5.23
C VAL A 53 14.79 -13.42 4.87
N VAL A 54 13.58 -13.96 4.96
CA VAL A 54 13.24 -15.31 4.48
C VAL A 54 12.09 -15.18 3.50
N PHE A 55 12.27 -15.63 2.26
CA PHE A 55 11.23 -15.61 1.25
C PHE A 55 10.60 -16.99 1.06
N ILE A 56 9.28 -17.03 0.99
CA ILE A 56 8.47 -18.23 0.73
C ILE A 56 7.52 -17.92 -0.40
N GLN A 57 7.74 -18.54 -1.54
CA GLN A 57 6.79 -18.44 -2.64
C GLN A 57 5.58 -19.34 -2.38
N ALA A 58 4.45 -18.70 -2.08
CA ALA A 58 3.18 -19.39 -1.83
C ALA A 58 2.00 -18.44 -2.05
N ASN A 59 0.90 -18.98 -2.53
CA ASN A 59 -0.38 -18.29 -2.55
C ASN A 59 -1.04 -18.38 -1.16
N LEU A 60 -1.73 -17.32 -0.73
CA LEU A 60 -2.39 -17.30 0.59
C LEU A 60 -3.55 -18.30 0.72
N ASN A 61 -4.09 -18.79 -0.40
CA ASN A 61 -5.09 -19.86 -0.39
C ASN A 61 -4.48 -21.26 -0.14
N GLU A 62 -3.16 -21.42 -0.21
CA GLU A 62 -2.45 -22.65 0.16
C GLU A 62 -2.36 -22.80 1.70
N THR A 63 -3.51 -22.75 2.37
CA THR A 63 -3.61 -22.68 3.84
C THR A 63 -2.92 -23.83 4.55
N GLN A 64 -2.94 -25.05 3.99
CA GLN A 64 -2.22 -26.21 4.54
C GLN A 64 -0.70 -26.03 4.51
N LYS A 65 -0.16 -25.47 3.44
CA LYS A 65 1.27 -25.18 3.32
C LYS A 65 1.70 -24.11 4.30
N LEU A 66 0.91 -23.04 4.43
CA LEU A 66 1.15 -21.98 5.41
C LEU A 66 1.05 -22.50 6.83
N ASP A 67 0.06 -23.33 7.15
CA ASP A 67 -0.11 -23.96 8.45
C ASP A 67 1.09 -24.83 8.83
N ALA A 68 1.54 -25.68 7.91
CA ALA A 68 2.73 -26.53 8.12
C ALA A 68 4.00 -25.72 8.32
N PHE A 69 4.14 -24.59 7.60
CA PHE A 69 5.25 -23.66 7.79
C PHE A 69 5.17 -23.00 9.17
N LEU A 70 4.02 -22.46 9.56
CA LEU A 70 3.82 -21.79 10.84
C LEU A 70 4.08 -22.71 12.03
N ASN A 71 3.68 -23.99 11.96
CA ASN A 71 3.99 -24.99 12.99
C ASN A 71 5.51 -25.12 13.24
N LYS A 72 6.30 -25.16 12.17
CA LYS A 72 7.77 -25.24 12.29
C LYS A 72 8.39 -23.93 12.77
N GLN A 73 7.85 -22.80 12.29
CA GLN A 73 8.37 -21.46 12.58
C GLN A 73 8.14 -21.08 14.04
N GLN A 74 6.96 -21.36 14.60
CA GLN A 74 6.64 -21.04 15.99
C GLN A 74 7.55 -21.77 17.01
N LEU A 75 8.06 -22.95 16.66
CA LEU A 75 9.02 -23.67 17.48
C LEU A 75 10.43 -23.08 17.44
N LYS A 76 10.78 -22.43 16.34
CA LYS A 76 12.15 -21.95 16.06
C LYS A 76 12.34 -20.47 16.42
N ASP A 77 11.45 -19.64 15.91
CA ASP A 77 11.45 -18.18 16.10
C ASP A 77 9.99 -17.68 15.96
N PRO A 78 9.27 -17.53 17.09
CA PRO A 78 7.84 -17.22 17.09
C PRO A 78 7.51 -15.95 16.31
N ILE A 79 6.39 -15.98 15.59
CA ILE A 79 5.87 -14.83 14.86
C ILE A 79 5.14 -13.90 15.81
N GLU A 80 5.62 -12.67 15.92
CA GLU A 80 5.07 -11.63 16.77
C GLU A 80 3.83 -10.97 16.16
N ALA A 81 3.87 -10.71 14.86
CA ALA A 81 2.78 -10.06 14.14
C ALA A 81 2.74 -10.47 12.66
N ILE A 82 1.55 -10.36 12.05
CA ILE A 82 1.37 -10.41 10.60
C ILE A 82 1.11 -9.01 10.05
N LEU A 83 1.83 -8.64 8.98
CA LEU A 83 1.56 -7.45 8.17
C LEU A 83 1.02 -7.91 6.80
N HIS A 84 -0.23 -7.58 6.50
CA HIS A 84 -0.94 -8.13 5.35
C HIS A 84 -1.12 -7.12 4.23
N PHE A 85 -0.32 -7.27 3.15
CA PHE A 85 -0.37 -6.46 1.92
C PHE A 85 -0.92 -7.23 0.73
N GLY A 86 -0.99 -8.57 0.80
CA GLY A 86 -1.39 -9.43 -0.31
C GLY A 86 -2.85 -9.19 -0.71
N ALA A 87 -3.05 -8.46 -1.83
CA ALA A 87 -4.38 -8.16 -2.34
C ALA A 87 -4.34 -7.80 -3.84
N LYS A 88 -5.43 -8.06 -4.56
CA LYS A 88 -5.73 -7.42 -5.84
C LYS A 88 -6.22 -5.99 -5.57
N ILE A 89 -5.75 -5.00 -6.35
CA ILE A 89 -5.92 -3.56 -6.04
C ILE A 89 -6.58 -2.73 -7.14
N SER A 90 -6.86 -3.29 -8.32
CA SER A 90 -7.43 -2.55 -9.44
C SER A 90 -8.93 -2.34 -9.27
N VAL A 91 -9.37 -1.09 -9.09
CA VAL A 91 -10.80 -0.72 -9.03
C VAL A 91 -11.51 -1.16 -10.31
N GLU A 92 -10.96 -0.84 -11.48
CA GLU A 92 -11.55 -1.18 -12.78
C GLU A 92 -11.68 -2.70 -12.97
N GLU A 93 -10.64 -3.48 -12.67
CA GLU A 93 -10.68 -4.93 -12.77
C GLU A 93 -11.73 -5.53 -11.81
N SER A 94 -11.87 -4.95 -10.61
CA SER A 94 -12.83 -5.42 -9.63
C SER A 94 -14.28 -5.35 -10.13
N MET A 95 -14.60 -4.34 -10.96
CA MET A 95 -15.93 -4.22 -11.57
C MET A 95 -16.23 -5.33 -12.58
N ARG A 96 -15.20 -5.89 -13.21
CA ARG A 96 -15.32 -6.98 -14.20
C ARG A 96 -15.22 -8.36 -13.56
N LEU A 97 -14.42 -8.51 -12.50
CA LEU A 97 -14.10 -9.79 -11.85
C LEU A 97 -14.38 -9.76 -10.33
N PRO A 98 -15.59 -9.39 -9.88
CA PRO A 98 -15.87 -9.15 -8.46
C PRO A 98 -15.59 -10.36 -7.56
N LEU A 99 -15.92 -11.56 -8.01
CA LEU A 99 -15.72 -12.80 -7.22
C LEU A 99 -14.24 -13.08 -6.96
N GLU A 100 -13.37 -12.78 -7.90
CA GLU A 100 -11.93 -12.90 -7.70
C GLU A 100 -11.41 -11.95 -6.61
N TYR A 101 -11.97 -10.74 -6.52
CA TYR A 101 -11.62 -9.78 -5.47
C TYR A 101 -12.10 -10.23 -4.09
N TYR A 102 -13.30 -10.76 -3.98
CA TYR A 102 -13.79 -11.33 -2.71
C TYR A 102 -12.98 -12.55 -2.29
N THR A 103 -12.64 -13.44 -3.24
CA THR A 103 -11.81 -14.62 -2.96
C THR A 103 -10.39 -14.20 -2.55
N ASN A 104 -9.74 -13.36 -3.36
CA ASN A 104 -8.34 -13.01 -3.10
C ASN A 104 -8.17 -12.08 -1.89
N ASN A 105 -9.05 -11.10 -1.70
CA ASN A 105 -8.86 -10.11 -0.65
C ASN A 105 -9.56 -10.52 0.66
N THR A 106 -10.86 -10.87 0.60
CA THR A 106 -11.65 -11.13 1.81
C THR A 106 -11.40 -12.55 2.34
N LEU A 107 -11.48 -13.57 1.49
CA LEU A 107 -11.30 -14.96 1.93
C LEU A 107 -9.86 -15.19 2.43
N ASN A 108 -8.84 -14.70 1.73
CA ASN A 108 -7.45 -14.85 2.17
C ASN A 108 -7.21 -14.13 3.51
N THR A 109 -7.81 -12.97 3.75
CA THR A 109 -7.76 -12.31 5.07
C THR A 109 -8.42 -13.17 6.14
N LEU A 110 -9.59 -13.75 5.87
CA LEU A 110 -10.27 -14.66 6.80
C LEU A 110 -9.40 -15.87 7.15
N GLU A 111 -8.79 -16.52 6.17
CA GLU A 111 -7.91 -17.67 6.39
C GLU A 111 -6.65 -17.30 7.18
N LEU A 112 -6.05 -16.15 6.90
CA LEU A 112 -4.93 -15.65 7.70
C LEU A 112 -5.32 -15.40 9.17
N VAL A 113 -6.50 -14.84 9.43
CA VAL A 113 -7.01 -14.66 10.81
C VAL A 113 -7.21 -16.00 11.51
N LYS A 114 -7.75 -17.02 10.82
CA LYS A 114 -7.86 -18.39 11.39
C LYS A 114 -6.49 -18.95 11.75
N LEU A 115 -5.49 -18.77 10.89
CA LEU A 115 -4.10 -19.17 11.17
C LEU A 115 -3.52 -18.41 12.35
N CYS A 116 -3.77 -17.09 12.47
CA CYS A 116 -3.37 -16.30 13.63
C CYS A 116 -3.91 -16.91 14.94
N LEU A 117 -5.20 -17.19 14.99
CA LEU A 117 -5.82 -17.78 16.19
C LEU A 117 -5.26 -19.18 16.50
N LYS A 118 -5.09 -20.01 15.48
CA LYS A 118 -4.54 -21.37 15.65
C LYS A 118 -3.11 -21.36 16.18
N HIS A 119 -2.27 -20.42 15.71
CA HIS A 119 -0.85 -20.34 16.07
C HIS A 119 -0.56 -19.32 17.17
N ALA A 120 -1.58 -18.80 17.86
CA ALA A 120 -1.46 -17.79 18.91
C ALA A 120 -0.70 -16.52 18.47
N ILE A 121 -0.81 -16.12 17.20
CA ILE A 121 -0.28 -14.86 16.68
C ILE A 121 -1.31 -13.77 17.01
N LYS A 122 -0.96 -12.88 17.93
CA LYS A 122 -1.93 -11.98 18.56
C LYS A 122 -2.06 -10.62 17.86
N ARG A 123 -1.19 -10.29 16.91
CA ARG A 123 -1.11 -8.96 16.30
C ARG A 123 -1.21 -9.01 14.80
N PHE A 124 -2.00 -8.10 14.26
CA PHE A 124 -2.26 -8.03 12.82
C PHE A 124 -2.27 -6.58 12.35
N ILE A 125 -1.50 -6.26 11.30
CA ILE A 125 -1.53 -4.95 10.66
C ILE A 125 -2.07 -5.12 9.25
N PHE A 126 -3.13 -4.41 8.96
CA PHE A 126 -3.88 -4.56 7.72
C PHE A 126 -3.74 -3.34 6.81
N SER A 127 -3.31 -3.61 5.60
CA SER A 127 -3.26 -2.70 4.48
C SER A 127 -4.67 -2.50 3.91
N SER A 128 -5.38 -1.47 4.40
CA SER A 128 -6.69 -1.07 3.87
C SER A 128 -6.58 0.13 2.92
N THR A 129 -7.67 0.75 2.57
CA THR A 129 -7.75 1.78 1.53
C THR A 129 -8.83 2.83 1.84
N ALA A 130 -8.64 4.06 1.37
CA ALA A 130 -9.67 5.09 1.38
C ALA A 130 -10.91 4.74 0.53
N VAL A 131 -10.79 3.79 -0.41
CA VAL A 131 -11.91 3.37 -1.28
C VAL A 131 -13.05 2.72 -0.49
N VAL A 132 -12.82 2.32 0.77
CA VAL A 132 -13.89 1.82 1.66
C VAL A 132 -14.93 2.86 2.01
N TYR A 133 -14.58 4.15 1.93
CA TYR A 133 -15.51 5.25 2.22
C TYR A 133 -16.51 5.51 1.11
N GLY A 134 -16.14 5.30 -0.16
CA GLY A 134 -16.93 5.68 -1.33
C GLY A 134 -16.81 7.18 -1.64
N GLU A 135 -17.91 7.77 -2.15
CA GLU A 135 -17.97 9.20 -2.45
C GLU A 135 -18.15 10.05 -1.19
N SER A 136 -17.45 11.18 -1.13
CA SER A 136 -17.60 12.15 -0.03
C SER A 136 -17.26 13.56 -0.49
N ASP A 137 -18.04 14.53 -0.02
CA ASP A 137 -17.80 15.96 -0.25
C ASP A 137 -16.87 16.60 0.79
N PHE A 138 -16.45 15.82 1.81
CA PHE A 138 -15.65 16.30 2.94
C PHE A 138 -14.37 15.49 3.10
N SER A 139 -13.40 16.07 3.84
CA SER A 139 -12.22 15.35 4.31
C SER A 139 -12.65 14.17 5.18
N LEU A 140 -12.16 12.98 4.85
CA LEU A 140 -12.57 11.71 5.43
C LEU A 140 -11.81 11.42 6.73
N ASN A 141 -12.52 11.13 7.81
CA ASN A 141 -11.96 10.62 9.05
C ASN A 141 -12.37 9.15 9.27
N GLU A 142 -11.82 8.51 10.30
CA GLU A 142 -12.02 7.07 10.57
C GLU A 142 -13.45 6.72 10.99
N GLU A 143 -14.26 7.70 11.41
CA GLU A 143 -15.67 7.55 11.78
C GLU A 143 -16.61 7.83 10.61
N SER A 144 -16.08 8.31 9.48
CA SER A 144 -16.86 8.53 8.26
C SER A 144 -17.54 7.24 7.81
N PRO A 145 -18.79 7.29 7.32
CA PRO A 145 -19.52 6.12 6.87
C PRO A 145 -18.75 5.32 5.81
N LEU A 146 -18.82 3.99 5.89
CA LEU A 146 -18.25 3.10 4.88
C LEU A 146 -19.32 2.74 3.85
N ASN A 147 -19.13 3.18 2.62
CA ASN A 147 -20.05 2.94 1.52
C ASN A 147 -19.30 2.72 0.21
N PRO A 148 -18.49 1.63 0.10
CA PRO A 148 -17.67 1.38 -1.08
C PRO A 148 -18.54 1.19 -2.32
N ILE A 149 -18.17 1.87 -3.41
CA ILE A 149 -18.92 1.87 -4.68
C ILE A 149 -18.34 0.88 -5.71
N ASN A 150 -17.39 0.04 -5.31
CA ASN A 150 -16.80 -1.00 -6.15
C ASN A 150 -16.39 -2.22 -5.32
N PRO A 151 -16.24 -3.41 -5.97
CA PRO A 151 -15.90 -4.66 -5.27
C PRO A 151 -14.53 -4.65 -4.58
N TYR A 152 -13.55 -3.89 -5.08
CA TYR A 152 -12.27 -3.74 -4.38
C TYR A 152 -12.47 -3.10 -3.00
N GLY A 153 -13.12 -1.94 -2.93
CA GLY A 153 -13.43 -1.27 -1.66
C GLY A 153 -14.29 -2.14 -0.75
N ALA A 154 -15.32 -2.80 -1.31
CA ALA A 154 -16.18 -3.71 -0.55
C ALA A 154 -15.39 -4.89 0.04
N SER A 155 -14.48 -5.50 -0.72
CA SER A 155 -13.62 -6.60 -0.23
C SER A 155 -12.71 -6.19 0.92
N LYS A 156 -12.15 -4.97 0.86
CA LYS A 156 -11.32 -4.41 1.93
C LYS A 156 -12.16 -4.08 3.17
N MET A 157 -13.34 -3.47 3.01
CA MET A 157 -14.27 -3.20 4.10
C MET A 157 -14.71 -4.50 4.82
N MET A 158 -15.01 -5.56 4.07
CA MET A 158 -15.34 -6.87 4.65
C MET A 158 -14.16 -7.46 5.43
N SER A 159 -12.93 -7.32 4.94
CA SER A 159 -11.72 -7.74 5.65
C SER A 159 -11.51 -6.95 6.96
N GLU A 160 -11.73 -5.63 6.96
CA GLU A 160 -11.72 -4.82 8.18
C GLU A 160 -12.74 -5.33 9.19
N ARG A 161 -13.95 -5.64 8.74
CA ARG A 161 -15.01 -6.15 9.60
C ARG A 161 -14.64 -7.48 10.27
N ILE A 162 -14.05 -8.42 9.52
CA ILE A 162 -13.55 -9.70 10.05
C ILE A 162 -12.52 -9.47 11.15
N LEU A 163 -11.54 -8.58 10.92
CA LEU A 163 -10.50 -8.26 11.88
C LEU A 163 -11.07 -7.63 13.16
N LEU A 164 -11.94 -6.65 13.03
CA LEU A 164 -12.54 -5.94 14.16
C LEU A 164 -13.45 -6.84 15.00
N ASP A 165 -14.28 -7.68 14.39
CA ASP A 165 -15.15 -8.59 15.12
C ASP A 165 -14.34 -9.67 15.84
N THR A 166 -13.29 -10.21 15.21
CA THR A 166 -12.37 -11.16 15.86
C THR A 166 -11.65 -10.52 17.04
N SER A 167 -11.24 -9.25 16.91
CA SER A 167 -10.50 -8.55 17.98
C SER A 167 -11.30 -8.30 19.27
N LYS A 168 -12.66 -8.41 19.20
CA LYS A 168 -13.55 -8.25 20.34
C LYS A 168 -13.67 -9.53 21.20
N ILE A 169 -13.49 -10.69 20.57
CA ILE A 169 -13.78 -11.99 21.20
C ILE A 169 -12.55 -12.86 21.45
N ALA A 170 -11.40 -12.52 20.86
CA ALA A 170 -10.15 -13.28 20.95
C ALA A 170 -9.00 -12.44 21.52
N ASP A 171 -7.96 -13.11 21.99
CA ASP A 171 -6.67 -12.48 22.33
C ASP A 171 -5.90 -12.15 21.04
N PHE A 172 -6.51 -11.23 20.29
CA PHE A 172 -6.08 -10.79 18.97
C PHE A 172 -6.38 -9.30 18.83
N LYS A 173 -5.39 -8.53 18.39
CA LYS A 173 -5.54 -7.09 18.17
C LYS A 173 -5.02 -6.72 16.79
N CYS A 174 -5.64 -5.71 16.18
CA CYS A 174 -5.26 -5.28 14.83
C CYS A 174 -5.14 -3.76 14.72
N VAL A 175 -4.22 -3.33 13.86
CA VAL A 175 -4.18 -1.96 13.34
C VAL A 175 -4.56 -2.00 11.87
N ILE A 176 -5.53 -1.19 11.50
CA ILE A 176 -6.03 -1.03 10.13
C ILE A 176 -5.57 0.32 9.63
N LEU A 177 -4.83 0.35 8.53
CA LEU A 177 -4.37 1.57 7.90
C LEU A 177 -5.13 1.78 6.60
N ARG A 178 -6.00 2.79 6.57
CA ARG A 178 -6.72 3.25 5.37
C ARG A 178 -5.90 4.32 4.70
N TYR A 179 -5.18 3.98 3.66
CA TYR A 179 -4.36 4.95 2.96
C TYR A 179 -4.95 5.36 1.61
N PHE A 180 -4.55 6.55 1.21
CA PHE A 180 -5.00 7.23 0.03
C PHE A 180 -4.07 6.89 -1.15
N ASN A 181 -3.75 7.83 -2.02
CA ASN A 181 -2.92 7.53 -3.17
C ASN A 181 -1.43 7.45 -2.78
N VAL A 182 -0.79 6.32 -3.03
CA VAL A 182 0.62 6.11 -2.69
C VAL A 182 1.49 6.30 -3.92
N ALA A 183 2.59 7.05 -3.79
CA ALA A 183 3.53 7.31 -4.86
C ALA A 183 4.96 7.51 -4.33
N GLY A 184 5.91 7.69 -5.25
CA GLY A 184 7.33 7.85 -4.93
C GLY A 184 8.10 6.54 -4.98
N ALA A 185 9.38 6.62 -4.65
CA ALA A 185 10.29 5.49 -4.51
C ALA A 185 11.15 5.67 -3.25
N CYS A 186 11.87 4.66 -2.84
CA CYS A 186 12.69 4.72 -1.65
C CYS A 186 13.68 5.90 -1.71
N MET A 187 13.62 6.79 -0.72
CA MET A 187 14.48 7.98 -0.63
C MET A 187 15.96 7.66 -0.38
N HIS A 188 16.24 6.43 0.03
CA HIS A 188 17.59 5.96 0.33
C HIS A 188 18.11 4.95 -0.71
N ASN A 189 17.53 4.92 -1.91
CA ASN A 189 18.05 4.10 -3.00
C ASN A 189 19.44 4.54 -3.41
N ASP A 190 20.35 3.57 -3.52
CA ASP A 190 21.60 3.75 -4.26
C ASP A 190 21.36 3.41 -5.73
N TYR A 191 21.11 4.44 -6.55
CA TYR A 191 20.84 4.30 -7.97
C TYR A 191 22.06 3.89 -8.82
N THR A 192 23.21 3.62 -8.21
CA THR A 192 24.37 3.02 -8.88
C THR A 192 24.31 1.49 -8.92
N THR A 193 23.39 0.89 -8.16
CA THR A 193 23.20 -0.55 -8.05
C THR A 193 21.81 -0.98 -8.54
N PRO A 194 21.59 -2.24 -8.92
CA PRO A 194 20.26 -2.76 -9.23
C PRO A 194 19.40 -3.03 -7.97
N TYR A 195 19.97 -2.91 -6.76
CA TYR A 195 19.31 -3.23 -5.49
C TYR A 195 18.53 -2.05 -4.95
N THR A 196 17.43 -1.72 -5.62
CA THR A 196 16.62 -0.53 -5.36
C THR A 196 15.14 -0.90 -5.17
N LEU A 197 14.40 -0.05 -4.45
CA LEU A 197 12.98 -0.20 -4.18
C LEU A 197 12.16 0.93 -4.80
N GLY A 198 11.10 0.56 -5.49
CA GLY A 198 10.15 1.48 -6.12
C GLY A 198 9.01 0.72 -6.80
N GLN A 199 8.12 1.43 -7.46
CA GLN A 199 6.95 0.84 -8.08
C GLN A 199 7.27 0.18 -9.43
N ARG A 200 7.35 -1.16 -9.45
CA ARG A 200 7.59 -1.99 -10.67
C ARG A 200 6.31 -2.41 -11.39
N THR A 201 5.13 -2.11 -10.85
CA THR A 201 3.84 -2.58 -11.37
C THR A 201 3.74 -2.39 -12.89
N LEU A 202 3.54 -3.50 -13.59
CA LEU A 202 3.30 -3.49 -15.03
C LEU A 202 1.87 -3.01 -15.31
N ASN A 203 1.67 -2.28 -16.43
CA ASN A 203 0.37 -1.71 -16.81
C ASN A 203 -0.28 -0.90 -15.66
N ALA A 204 0.54 -0.16 -14.93
CA ALA A 204 0.09 0.64 -13.81
C ALA A 204 -1.01 1.63 -14.21
N THR A 205 -1.96 1.85 -13.30
CA THR A 205 -3.04 2.83 -13.43
C THR A 205 -2.84 4.05 -12.52
N HIS A 206 -1.77 4.06 -11.72
CA HIS A 206 -1.44 5.12 -10.78
C HIS A 206 -0.92 6.37 -11.52
N LEU A 207 -1.52 7.52 -11.24
CA LEU A 207 -1.27 8.77 -11.97
C LEU A 207 0.21 9.15 -12.05
N ILE A 208 0.88 9.30 -10.89
CA ILE A 208 2.28 9.76 -10.84
C ILE A 208 3.20 8.78 -11.60
N LYS A 209 3.00 7.46 -11.45
CA LYS A 209 3.80 6.48 -12.20
C LYS A 209 3.62 6.63 -13.70
N ILE A 210 2.36 6.72 -14.20
CA ILE A 210 2.08 6.87 -15.63
C ILE A 210 2.70 8.17 -16.16
N ALA A 211 2.56 9.27 -15.42
CA ALA A 211 3.12 10.56 -15.82
C ALA A 211 4.66 10.51 -15.86
N CYS A 212 5.33 9.88 -14.88
CA CYS A 212 6.78 9.67 -14.89
C CYS A 212 7.21 8.74 -16.04
N GLU A 213 6.46 7.66 -16.35
CA GLU A 213 6.73 6.80 -17.50
C GLU A 213 6.62 7.57 -18.83
N CYS A 214 5.68 8.55 -18.93
CA CYS A 214 5.62 9.45 -20.09
C CYS A 214 6.82 10.41 -20.12
N ALA A 215 7.18 10.98 -18.98
CA ALA A 215 8.30 11.92 -18.87
C ALA A 215 9.65 11.30 -19.30
N VAL A 216 9.88 10.02 -18.95
CA VAL A 216 11.10 9.30 -19.36
C VAL A 216 10.99 8.59 -20.72
N GLY A 217 9.89 8.76 -21.44
CA GLY A 217 9.71 8.22 -22.80
C GLY A 217 9.27 6.74 -22.86
N LYS A 218 8.96 6.10 -21.74
CA LYS A 218 8.42 4.72 -21.72
C LYS A 218 7.00 4.64 -22.30
N ARG A 219 6.23 5.73 -22.19
CA ARG A 219 4.90 5.87 -22.77
C ARG A 219 4.86 7.09 -23.68
N LYS A 220 4.14 6.98 -24.81
CA LYS A 220 3.98 8.08 -25.76
C LYS A 220 3.00 9.16 -25.27
N LYS A 221 2.01 8.77 -24.46
CA LYS A 221 0.92 9.65 -23.99
C LYS A 221 0.28 9.08 -22.74
N MET A 222 -0.46 9.94 -22.02
CA MET A 222 -1.34 9.55 -20.92
C MET A 222 -2.73 10.15 -21.08
N GLY A 223 -3.71 9.59 -20.34
CA GLY A 223 -5.08 10.09 -20.28
C GLY A 223 -5.41 10.74 -18.93
N ILE A 224 -6.14 11.86 -18.97
CA ILE A 224 -6.86 12.42 -17.81
C ILE A 224 -8.32 12.03 -17.94
N PHE A 225 -8.86 11.29 -16.96
CA PHE A 225 -10.22 10.75 -16.99
C PHE A 225 -11.22 11.72 -16.37
N GLY A 226 -11.92 12.46 -17.22
CA GLY A 226 -12.89 13.49 -16.86
C GLY A 226 -12.25 14.87 -16.61
N ALA A 227 -12.90 15.89 -17.17
CA ALA A 227 -12.50 17.29 -17.01
C ALA A 227 -13.69 18.17 -16.56
N ASN A 228 -14.74 17.57 -16.03
CA ASN A 228 -15.97 18.26 -15.62
C ASN A 228 -16.48 17.75 -14.24
N TYR A 229 -15.55 17.38 -13.33
CA TYR A 229 -15.89 17.15 -11.93
C TYR A 229 -16.15 18.49 -11.22
N PRO A 230 -16.94 18.51 -10.13
CA PRO A 230 -17.18 19.72 -9.33
C PRO A 230 -15.96 20.04 -8.46
N THR A 231 -14.82 20.30 -9.10
CA THR A 231 -13.51 20.60 -8.49
C THR A 231 -12.94 21.88 -9.09
N ARG A 232 -11.86 22.41 -8.51
CA ARG A 232 -11.27 23.70 -8.91
C ARG A 232 -10.82 23.80 -10.37
N ASP A 233 -10.46 22.67 -11.01
CA ASP A 233 -10.02 22.62 -12.42
C ASP A 233 -10.76 21.57 -13.26
N GLY A 234 -11.82 20.99 -12.70
CA GLY A 234 -12.62 19.97 -13.35
C GLY A 234 -12.06 18.56 -13.29
N THR A 235 -10.84 18.34 -12.76
CA THR A 235 -10.24 17.01 -12.61
C THR A 235 -10.35 16.52 -11.17
N CYS A 236 -10.25 15.19 -10.94
CA CYS A 236 -10.34 14.62 -9.60
C CYS A 236 -9.24 15.14 -8.67
N ILE A 237 -9.57 15.27 -7.37
CA ILE A 237 -8.62 15.65 -6.32
C ILE A 237 -8.26 14.42 -5.48
N ARG A 238 -6.95 14.21 -5.23
CA ARG A 238 -6.43 13.09 -4.45
C ARG A 238 -5.36 13.57 -3.47
N ASP A 239 -5.27 12.86 -2.35
CA ASP A 239 -4.21 13.00 -1.36
C ASP A 239 -3.10 12.00 -1.71
N TYR A 240 -1.88 12.48 -1.98
CA TYR A 240 -0.74 11.66 -2.37
C TYR A 240 0.23 11.51 -1.22
N THR A 241 0.49 10.28 -0.81
CA THR A 241 1.38 9.92 0.29
C THR A 241 2.65 9.29 -0.26
N HIS A 242 3.81 9.75 0.22
CA HIS A 242 5.07 9.11 -0.13
C HIS A 242 5.14 7.70 0.45
N VAL A 243 5.62 6.74 -0.33
CA VAL A 243 5.66 5.32 0.06
C VAL A 243 6.49 5.06 1.32
N ASP A 244 7.59 5.80 1.53
CA ASP A 244 8.41 5.64 2.75
C ASP A 244 7.71 6.23 3.99
N ASP A 245 6.90 7.28 3.85
CA ASP A 245 6.06 7.76 4.95
C ASP A 245 4.96 6.76 5.27
N LEU A 246 4.35 6.14 4.25
CA LEU A 246 3.40 5.06 4.49
C LEU A 246 4.06 3.86 5.19
N ALA A 247 5.29 3.48 4.81
CA ALA A 247 6.04 2.43 5.49
C ALA A 247 6.30 2.79 6.97
N ASN A 248 6.64 4.06 7.25
CA ASN A 248 6.79 4.57 8.62
C ASN A 248 5.46 4.59 9.38
N ALA A 249 4.32 4.85 8.72
CA ALA A 249 3.00 4.75 9.35
C ALA A 249 2.67 3.32 9.79
N HIS A 250 3.05 2.30 8.99
CA HIS A 250 2.91 0.89 9.39
C HIS A 250 3.77 0.56 10.63
N LEU A 251 5.01 1.04 10.66
CA LEU A 251 5.89 0.85 11.81
C LEU A 251 5.33 1.53 13.07
N ALA A 252 4.85 2.78 12.94
CA ALA A 252 4.22 3.50 14.06
C ALA A 252 2.94 2.80 14.54
N GLY A 253 2.14 2.27 13.63
CA GLY A 253 0.98 1.45 13.96
C GLY A 253 1.36 0.18 14.74
N TYR A 254 2.41 -0.51 14.30
CA TYR A 254 2.95 -1.68 15.01
C TYR A 254 3.43 -1.33 16.42
N GLN A 255 4.23 -0.28 16.57
CA GLN A 255 4.71 0.18 17.87
C GLN A 255 3.55 0.51 18.82
N THR A 256 2.55 1.24 18.31
CA THR A 256 1.34 1.57 19.09
C THR A 256 0.55 0.32 19.48
N LEU A 257 0.49 -0.68 18.60
CA LEU A 257 -0.17 -1.95 18.89
C LEU A 257 0.57 -2.75 19.97
N LEU A 258 1.91 -2.72 19.98
CA LEU A 258 2.72 -3.31 21.04
C LEU A 258 2.48 -2.62 22.41
N GLU A 259 2.49 -1.29 22.42
CA GLU A 259 2.37 -0.49 23.65
C GLU A 259 0.96 -0.54 24.25
N LYS A 260 -0.07 -0.31 23.41
CA LYS A 260 -1.45 -0.13 23.89
C LYS A 260 -2.25 -1.44 23.91
N ASN A 261 -1.81 -2.46 23.20
CA ASN A 261 -2.53 -3.73 23.01
C ASN A 261 -4.03 -3.54 22.67
N LYS A 262 -4.34 -2.58 21.79
CA LYS A 262 -5.69 -2.20 21.43
C LYS A 262 -5.83 -2.13 19.91
N SER A 263 -6.97 -2.62 19.37
CA SER A 263 -7.27 -2.49 17.94
C SER A 263 -7.62 -1.05 17.60
N GLU A 264 -7.03 -0.54 16.51
CA GLU A 264 -7.23 0.83 16.05
C GLU A 264 -7.32 0.89 14.53
N ILE A 265 -7.99 1.93 14.03
CA ILE A 265 -8.06 2.29 12.61
C ILE A 265 -7.44 3.66 12.46
N TYR A 266 -6.61 3.85 11.43
CA TYR A 266 -5.98 5.13 11.10
C TYR A 266 -6.08 5.43 9.61
N ASN A 267 -6.44 6.66 9.28
CA ASN A 267 -6.23 7.21 7.95
C ASN A 267 -4.77 7.63 7.78
N VAL A 268 -4.19 7.27 6.63
CA VAL A 268 -2.83 7.66 6.27
C VAL A 268 -2.85 8.47 4.99
N GLY A 269 -2.59 9.75 5.12
CA GLY A 269 -2.52 10.75 4.07
C GLY A 269 -1.90 12.01 4.63
N TYR A 270 -1.83 13.08 3.85
CA TYR A 270 -1.24 14.35 4.29
C TYR A 270 -2.28 15.43 4.59
N ASN A 271 -3.55 15.13 4.42
CA ASN A 271 -4.63 16.13 4.46
C ASN A 271 -4.44 17.25 3.41
N GLN A 272 -3.84 16.87 2.27
CA GLN A 272 -3.53 17.77 1.16
C GLN A 272 -4.06 17.19 -0.14
N GLY A 273 -4.97 17.92 -0.79
CA GLY A 273 -5.56 17.50 -2.04
C GLY A 273 -4.91 18.15 -3.26
N HIS A 274 -4.38 17.35 -4.16
CA HIS A 274 -3.86 17.79 -5.46
C HIS A 274 -4.76 17.26 -6.58
N SER A 275 -5.09 18.13 -7.55
CA SER A 275 -5.86 17.71 -8.70
C SER A 275 -4.99 16.88 -9.68
N VAL A 276 -5.65 16.07 -10.50
CA VAL A 276 -4.94 15.29 -11.53
C VAL A 276 -4.14 16.20 -12.46
N LYS A 277 -4.72 17.34 -12.85
CA LYS A 277 -4.04 18.34 -13.72
C LYS A 277 -2.83 18.95 -13.04
N GLU A 278 -2.94 19.38 -11.77
CA GLU A 278 -1.81 19.91 -10.99
C GLU A 278 -0.65 18.92 -10.92
N VAL A 279 -0.93 17.62 -10.69
CA VAL A 279 0.11 16.58 -10.63
C VAL A 279 0.78 16.40 -11.98
N VAL A 280 0.02 16.37 -13.08
CA VAL A 280 0.58 16.22 -14.44
C VAL A 280 1.47 17.39 -14.80
N GLU A 281 1.02 18.62 -14.57
CA GLU A 281 1.81 19.83 -14.81
C GLU A 281 3.09 19.85 -13.95
N LYS A 282 3.00 19.41 -12.70
CA LYS A 282 4.17 19.31 -11.81
C LYS A 282 5.18 18.26 -12.31
N VAL A 283 4.73 17.12 -12.85
CA VAL A 283 5.64 16.13 -13.47
C VAL A 283 6.35 16.72 -14.69
N LYS A 284 5.63 17.45 -15.55
CA LYS A 284 6.22 18.13 -16.71
C LYS A 284 7.29 19.17 -16.27
N GLU A 285 6.96 19.96 -15.25
CA GLU A 285 7.88 20.96 -14.69
C GLU A 285 9.17 20.30 -14.16
N ILE A 286 9.06 19.29 -13.32
CA ILE A 286 10.22 18.63 -12.68
C ILE A 286 11.07 17.87 -13.69
N SER A 287 10.44 17.19 -14.66
CA SER A 287 11.15 16.43 -15.69
C SER A 287 11.70 17.29 -16.83
N ASN A 288 11.28 18.55 -16.90
CA ASN A 288 11.52 19.42 -18.06
C ASN A 288 11.14 18.78 -19.40
N ASN A 289 10.05 17.99 -19.40
CA ASN A 289 9.56 17.26 -20.58
C ASN A 289 8.05 17.44 -20.73
N ASP A 290 7.62 17.97 -21.87
CA ASP A 290 6.21 18.16 -22.22
C ASP A 290 5.70 16.96 -23.04
N PHE A 291 5.16 15.97 -22.36
CA PHE A 291 4.57 14.79 -22.96
C PHE A 291 3.07 14.98 -23.27
N LEU A 292 2.56 14.18 -24.21
CA LEU A 292 1.18 14.27 -24.68
C LEU A 292 0.18 13.81 -23.62
N VAL A 293 -0.84 14.64 -23.39
CA VAL A 293 -1.96 14.36 -22.47
C VAL A 293 -3.28 14.44 -23.23
N GLU A 294 -4.11 13.42 -23.11
CA GLU A 294 -5.46 13.36 -23.69
C GLU A 294 -6.52 13.43 -22.59
N ILE A 295 -7.59 14.18 -22.84
CA ILE A 295 -8.77 14.17 -21.97
C ILE A 295 -9.69 13.03 -22.44
N LEU A 296 -10.02 12.15 -21.52
CA LEU A 296 -10.87 10.98 -21.73
C LEU A 296 -12.16 11.10 -20.89
N ASP A 297 -13.14 10.25 -21.20
CA ASP A 297 -14.38 10.18 -20.41
C ASP A 297 -14.11 9.80 -18.96
N LYS A 298 -15.03 10.22 -18.05
CA LYS A 298 -14.95 9.87 -16.63
C LYS A 298 -14.96 8.36 -16.44
N ARG A 299 -14.13 7.88 -15.52
CA ARG A 299 -14.21 6.50 -15.04
C ARG A 299 -15.42 6.31 -14.15
N GLN A 300 -16.14 5.21 -14.35
CA GLN A 300 -17.23 4.83 -13.47
C GLN A 300 -16.69 4.49 -12.08
N GLY A 301 -17.32 5.02 -11.04
CA GLY A 301 -16.92 4.75 -9.66
C GLY A 301 -15.69 5.53 -9.19
N ASP A 302 -15.30 6.61 -9.87
CA ASP A 302 -14.18 7.47 -9.47
C ASP A 302 -14.71 8.75 -8.79
N PRO A 303 -14.56 8.91 -7.45
CA PRO A 303 -15.09 10.08 -6.74
C PRO A 303 -14.35 11.36 -7.12
N ALA A 304 -15.05 12.51 -7.05
CA ALA A 304 -14.49 13.81 -7.40
C ALA A 304 -13.33 14.20 -6.47
N SER A 305 -13.41 13.88 -5.18
CA SER A 305 -12.38 14.20 -4.18
C SER A 305 -12.20 13.07 -3.18
N LEU A 306 -10.96 12.75 -2.83
CA LEU A 306 -10.58 11.85 -1.74
C LEU A 306 -9.37 12.45 -1.00
N ILE A 307 -9.63 13.00 0.20
CA ILE A 307 -8.60 13.64 1.03
C ILE A 307 -8.70 13.08 2.45
N ALA A 308 -7.56 12.72 3.04
CA ALA A 308 -7.47 12.17 4.38
C ALA A 308 -7.59 13.27 5.45
N ASN A 309 -8.39 13.02 6.49
CA ASN A 309 -8.11 13.61 7.78
C ASN A 309 -7.17 12.66 8.53
N ASN A 310 -5.93 13.07 8.75
CA ASN A 310 -4.88 12.27 9.37
C ASN A 310 -4.62 12.63 10.85
N ALA A 311 -5.48 13.44 11.46
CA ALA A 311 -5.28 13.92 12.82
C ALA A 311 -5.12 12.78 13.83
N LYS A 312 -5.90 11.70 13.67
CA LYS A 312 -5.89 10.57 14.61
C LYS A 312 -4.53 9.85 14.64
N ILE A 313 -3.93 9.56 13.49
CA ILE A 313 -2.61 8.88 13.46
C ILE A 313 -1.52 9.78 14.01
N LEU A 314 -1.54 11.09 13.71
CA LEU A 314 -0.56 12.05 14.20
C LEU A 314 -0.62 12.24 15.72
N GLN A 315 -1.81 12.18 16.32
CA GLN A 315 -2.01 12.37 17.76
C GLN A 315 -1.76 11.10 18.58
N ASN A 316 -2.07 9.93 18.02
CA ASN A 316 -2.14 8.69 18.79
C ASN A 316 -0.96 7.73 18.55
N THR A 317 -0.05 8.06 17.63
CA THR A 317 1.11 7.24 17.28
C THR A 317 2.37 8.10 17.17
N PRO A 318 3.56 7.51 17.17
CA PRO A 318 4.81 8.24 16.92
C PRO A 318 5.00 8.64 15.44
N PHE A 319 4.03 8.42 14.58
CA PHE A 319 4.12 8.77 13.15
C PHE A 319 4.33 10.27 12.93
N LYS A 320 5.33 10.58 12.12
CA LYS A 320 5.57 11.94 11.61
C LYS A 320 5.90 11.84 10.12
N PRO A 321 5.12 12.48 9.24
CA PRO A 321 5.46 12.52 7.82
C PRO A 321 6.75 13.32 7.59
N LEU A 322 7.63 12.79 6.75
CA LEU A 322 8.93 13.39 6.40
C LEU A 322 8.94 13.91 4.96
N TYR A 323 8.10 13.34 4.10
CA TYR A 323 8.13 13.57 2.65
C TYR A 323 6.78 14.10 2.12
N ASN A 324 6.10 14.94 2.91
CA ASN A 324 4.76 15.48 2.62
C ASN A 324 4.74 16.61 1.59
N ASN A 325 5.60 16.55 0.61
CA ASN A 325 5.73 17.52 -0.48
C ASN A 325 5.58 16.83 -1.83
N LEU A 326 4.69 17.33 -2.68
CA LEU A 326 4.41 16.75 -4.00
C LEU A 326 5.65 16.69 -4.88
N ASP A 327 6.51 17.69 -4.83
CA ASP A 327 7.75 17.75 -5.61
C ASP A 327 8.71 16.60 -5.21
N THR A 328 8.83 16.32 -3.91
CA THR A 328 9.64 15.21 -3.39
C THR A 328 9.08 13.85 -3.85
N ILE A 329 7.75 13.67 -3.78
CA ILE A 329 7.08 12.45 -4.22
C ILE A 329 7.32 12.22 -5.71
N ILE A 330 7.11 13.24 -6.53
CA ILE A 330 7.29 13.15 -7.99
C ILE A 330 8.75 12.93 -8.34
N LYS A 331 9.68 13.68 -7.71
CA LYS A 331 11.10 13.54 -7.99
C LYS A 331 11.58 12.12 -7.71
N SER A 332 11.26 11.54 -6.55
CA SER A 332 11.66 10.16 -6.24
C SER A 332 11.07 9.13 -7.21
N ALA A 333 9.82 9.34 -7.67
CA ALA A 333 9.19 8.49 -8.68
C ALA A 333 9.86 8.63 -10.05
N LEU A 334 10.28 9.83 -10.43
CA LEU A 334 10.98 10.10 -11.69
C LEU A 334 12.39 9.51 -11.69
N ASP A 335 13.18 9.77 -10.64
CA ASP A 335 14.52 9.18 -10.45
C ASP A 335 14.46 7.64 -10.53
N TRP A 336 13.39 7.04 -9.99
CA TRP A 336 13.14 5.62 -10.10
C TRP A 336 12.83 5.14 -11.52
N GLU A 337 12.00 5.86 -12.29
CA GLU A 337 11.71 5.48 -13.67
C GLU A 337 12.94 5.62 -14.57
N GLU A 338 13.79 6.62 -14.35
CA GLU A 338 15.09 6.76 -15.02
C GLU A 338 16.06 5.62 -14.68
N HIS A 339 16.10 5.21 -13.39
CA HIS A 339 16.91 4.08 -12.96
C HIS A 339 16.49 2.78 -13.65
N LEU A 340 15.19 2.52 -13.75
CA LEU A 340 14.67 1.34 -14.44
C LEU A 340 15.07 1.28 -15.92
N LEU A 341 15.32 2.41 -16.58
CA LEU A 341 15.83 2.43 -17.95
C LEU A 341 17.30 2.00 -18.07
N ARG A 342 18.09 2.22 -17.02
CA ARG A 342 19.53 1.89 -17.00
C ARG A 342 19.82 0.43 -16.68
N PHE A 343 18.91 -0.22 -15.94
CA PHE A 343 19.09 -1.59 -15.44
C PHE A 343 18.06 -2.60 -15.99
N GLN A 344 17.45 -2.27 -17.14
CA GLN A 344 16.62 -3.21 -17.90
C GLN A 344 17.43 -4.14 -18.77
#